data_ef97ef83a4cdc7400d1769af72f5d295
#
_entry.id   ef97ef83a4cdc7400d1769af72f5d295
#
_cell.length_a   1.000
_cell.length_b   1.000
_cell.length_c   1.000
_cell.angle_alpha   90.00
_cell.angle_beta   90.00
_cell.angle_gamma   90.00
#
_symmetry.space_group_name_H-M   'P 1'
#
loop_
_entity.id
_entity.type
_entity.pdbx_description
1 polymer ?
#
loop_
_entity_poly.entity_id
_entity_poly.type
_entity_poly.pdbx_seq_one_letter_code
_entity_poly.pdbx_strand_id
1 'polypeptide(L)'
;MAKILKEGLTFDDVLLVPQRSEVLPKDVCTQTQLTKSIKLNIPLMSAGMDTVTESKMAISMARQGGIGIIHKNMSIEAQALEVDKVKRSESGVIVDPFFLTKDHTIQDADDIMARYKISGVPIVDDNNKLIGIITNRDIKFEADFTKKVEDVMTKENLVTAREGINLTEAQQILKKHKIEKLPIVDEEGNLKGLITIKDIEKKIQYPNSAKDSQGRLLCGAALGISADLMDRVAALVKANVDVVVLDSAHGHSMGVINALKQVKEKYPNLQVIAGNVATAKATEDLIKAGADCVKVGIGPGSICTTRVVAGIGVPQVTAVMDCAEVGHKYGVPVIADGGLKFSGDIVKALAAGASICMMGSMFAGTEESPGETVLYRGRSYKTYRGMGSIGAMEKGSKDRYFQNDAKKLVPEGVEGMVAYKGKAEDIVYQMIGGIRAGMGYCGAATIKDLMENAEFIKITAASLKESHPHDITITKEAPNYSTQGEV
;
A
#
# COMPACT_ATOMS: atom_id res chain seq x y z
N MET A 1 -42.42 -6.30 -2.79
CA MET A 1 -42.01 -6.30 -4.23
C MET A 1 -40.71 -5.55 -4.37
N ALA A 2 -39.79 -6.02 -5.22
CA ALA A 2 -38.54 -5.32 -5.50
C ALA A 2 -38.81 -3.94 -6.13
N LYS A 3 -37.96 -2.96 -5.84
CA LYS A 3 -38.05 -1.60 -6.38
C LYS A 3 -36.78 -1.26 -7.15
N ILE A 4 -36.92 -0.58 -8.28
CA ILE A 4 -35.82 0.11 -8.95
C ILE A 4 -35.62 1.44 -8.20
N LEU A 5 -34.44 1.63 -7.58
CA LEU A 5 -34.14 2.80 -6.75
C LEU A 5 -33.73 4.00 -7.61
N LYS A 6 -32.78 3.80 -8.53
CA LYS A 6 -32.23 4.83 -9.42
C LYS A 6 -31.39 4.19 -10.53
N GLU A 7 -30.98 4.98 -11.50
CA GLU A 7 -29.98 4.62 -12.48
C GLU A 7 -28.59 4.63 -11.85
N GLY A 8 -27.75 3.61 -12.13
CA GLY A 8 -26.39 3.53 -11.64
C GLY A 8 -25.39 3.87 -12.75
N LEU A 9 -24.32 4.61 -12.41
CA LEU A 9 -23.29 5.08 -13.33
C LEU A 9 -21.93 4.46 -13.01
N THR A 10 -21.19 4.06 -14.04
CA THR A 10 -19.77 3.65 -13.97
C THR A 10 -18.88 4.79 -14.43
N PHE A 11 -17.54 4.60 -14.41
CA PHE A 11 -16.61 5.58 -14.92
C PHE A 11 -16.76 5.83 -16.43
N ASP A 12 -17.24 4.85 -17.17
CA ASP A 12 -17.46 4.95 -18.62
C ASP A 12 -18.76 5.71 -18.99
N ASP A 13 -19.64 5.95 -18.03
CA ASP A 13 -20.91 6.65 -18.24
C ASP A 13 -20.81 8.16 -18.01
N VAL A 14 -19.67 8.68 -17.54
CA VAL A 14 -19.51 10.08 -17.18
C VAL A 14 -18.17 10.67 -17.62
N LEU A 15 -18.15 11.97 -17.86
CA LEU A 15 -16.94 12.80 -17.97
C LEU A 15 -17.03 13.96 -16.98
N LEU A 16 -15.88 14.50 -16.59
CA LEU A 16 -15.79 15.75 -15.85
C LEU A 16 -15.84 16.92 -16.80
N VAL A 17 -16.62 17.95 -16.44
CA VAL A 17 -16.73 19.18 -17.22
C VAL A 17 -15.52 20.07 -16.93
N PRO A 18 -14.75 20.51 -17.94
CA PRO A 18 -13.64 21.42 -17.72
C PRO A 18 -14.16 22.78 -17.22
N GLN A 19 -13.43 23.38 -16.29
CA GLN A 19 -13.81 24.64 -15.66
C GLN A 19 -12.69 25.68 -15.81
N ARG A 20 -13.02 26.95 -15.54
CA ARG A 20 -11.98 28.01 -15.46
C ARG A 20 -10.92 27.61 -14.45
N SER A 21 -9.66 27.60 -14.85
CA SER A 21 -8.54 27.20 -14.03
C SER A 21 -7.48 28.29 -13.95
N GLU A 22 -6.99 28.51 -12.74
CA GLU A 22 -5.79 29.31 -12.46
C GLU A 22 -4.67 28.42 -11.90
N VAL A 23 -4.89 27.07 -11.91
CA VAL A 23 -3.99 26.07 -11.35
C VAL A 23 -3.29 25.31 -12.47
N LEU A 24 -1.95 25.31 -12.45
CA LEU A 24 -1.17 24.47 -13.36
C LEU A 24 -0.99 23.07 -12.79
N PRO A 25 -0.91 22.01 -13.62
CA PRO A 25 -0.71 20.64 -13.15
C PRO A 25 0.47 20.44 -12.18
N LYS A 26 1.55 21.22 -12.33
CA LYS A 26 2.72 21.18 -11.45
C LYS A 26 2.45 21.72 -10.04
N ASP A 27 1.46 22.60 -9.89
CA ASP A 27 1.14 23.29 -8.64
C ASP A 27 0.02 22.57 -7.86
N VAL A 28 -0.54 21.49 -8.41
CA VAL A 28 -1.58 20.68 -7.78
C VAL A 28 -1.00 19.89 -6.59
N CYS A 29 -1.71 19.96 -5.46
CA CYS A 29 -1.45 19.15 -4.28
C CYS A 29 -2.28 17.86 -4.31
N THR A 30 -1.63 16.70 -4.41
CA THR A 30 -2.27 15.38 -4.43
C THR A 30 -2.40 14.74 -3.04
N GLN A 31 -2.05 15.48 -1.98
CA GLN A 31 -2.13 15.00 -0.60
C GLN A 31 -3.57 14.73 -0.20
N THR A 32 -3.79 13.63 0.51
CA THR A 32 -5.14 13.17 0.90
C THR A 32 -5.15 12.50 2.26
N GLN A 33 -6.35 12.31 2.81
CA GLN A 33 -6.58 11.65 4.10
C GLN A 33 -6.96 10.17 3.86
N LEU A 34 -6.20 9.24 4.46
CA LEU A 34 -6.58 7.81 4.50
C LEU A 34 -7.50 7.54 5.69
N THR A 35 -7.14 8.06 6.85
CA THR A 35 -7.95 8.06 8.08
C THR A 35 -7.81 9.42 8.75
N LYS A 36 -8.50 9.65 9.87
CA LYS A 36 -8.31 10.89 10.62
C LYS A 36 -6.86 11.12 11.07
N SER A 37 -6.09 10.04 11.23
CA SER A 37 -4.71 10.08 11.74
C SER A 37 -3.64 9.87 10.67
N ILE A 38 -3.98 9.29 9.53
CA ILE A 38 -3.03 8.94 8.47
C ILE A 38 -3.28 9.77 7.23
N LYS A 39 -2.24 10.49 6.77
CA LYS A 39 -2.20 11.20 5.50
C LYS A 39 -1.34 10.46 4.49
N LEU A 40 -1.73 10.51 3.24
CA LEU A 40 -0.93 10.06 2.10
C LEU A 40 -0.56 11.25 1.22
N ASN A 41 0.59 11.20 0.56
CA ASN A 41 1.03 12.25 -0.34
C ASN A 41 0.46 12.11 -1.75
N ILE A 42 -0.04 10.91 -2.09
CA ILE A 42 -0.78 10.63 -3.32
C ILE A 42 -2.02 9.76 -3.00
N PRO A 43 -3.12 9.89 -3.75
CA PRO A 43 -4.38 9.19 -3.48
C PRO A 43 -4.40 7.74 -3.99
N LEU A 44 -3.28 7.01 -3.94
CA LEU A 44 -3.13 5.69 -4.53
C LEU A 44 -2.81 4.63 -3.48
N MET A 45 -3.47 3.48 -3.62
CA MET A 45 -3.31 2.31 -2.75
C MET A 45 -3.24 1.03 -3.57
N SER A 46 -2.30 0.12 -3.30
CA SER A 46 -2.29 -1.21 -3.92
C SER A 46 -3.12 -2.20 -3.12
N ALA A 47 -3.90 -3.03 -3.84
CA ALA A 47 -4.88 -3.93 -3.25
C ALA A 47 -4.24 -5.11 -2.49
N GLY A 48 -4.89 -5.52 -1.38
CA GLY A 48 -4.49 -6.66 -0.56
C GLY A 48 -4.79 -8.01 -1.20
N MET A 49 -4.22 -8.25 -2.39
CA MET A 49 -4.41 -9.46 -3.20
C MET A 49 -3.10 -10.21 -3.34
N ASP A 50 -3.16 -11.54 -3.32
CA ASP A 50 -1.99 -12.42 -3.30
C ASP A 50 -1.16 -12.45 -4.61
N THR A 51 -1.61 -11.75 -5.65
CA THR A 51 -0.87 -11.47 -6.87
C THR A 51 -0.55 -9.98 -7.08
N VAL A 52 -0.77 -9.15 -6.06
CA VAL A 52 -0.57 -7.68 -6.15
C VAL A 52 0.38 -7.16 -5.10
N THR A 53 0.13 -7.41 -3.79
CA THR A 53 0.85 -6.70 -2.73
C THR A 53 1.46 -7.60 -1.67
N GLU A 54 2.76 -7.70 -1.71
CA GLU A 54 3.66 -8.10 -0.62
C GLU A 54 4.61 -6.93 -0.31
N SER A 55 5.64 -7.15 0.51
CA SER A 55 6.56 -6.09 0.98
C SER A 55 7.20 -5.28 -0.15
N LYS A 56 7.60 -5.90 -1.27
CA LYS A 56 8.21 -5.17 -2.40
C LYS A 56 7.28 -4.11 -2.96
N MET A 57 6.02 -4.48 -3.25
CA MET A 57 5.00 -3.56 -3.74
C MET A 57 4.65 -2.50 -2.68
N ALA A 58 4.48 -2.90 -1.41
CA ALA A 58 4.16 -1.96 -0.34
C ALA A 58 5.26 -0.92 -0.14
N ILE A 59 6.54 -1.32 -0.21
CA ILE A 59 7.69 -0.41 -0.17
C ILE A 59 7.65 0.56 -1.36
N SER A 60 7.44 0.06 -2.58
CA SER A 60 7.38 0.90 -3.78
C SER A 60 6.25 1.93 -3.67
N MET A 61 5.05 1.50 -3.27
CA MET A 61 3.90 2.40 -3.08
C MET A 61 4.15 3.48 -2.03
N ALA A 62 4.69 3.10 -0.87
CA ALA A 62 4.98 4.05 0.20
C ALA A 62 6.07 5.05 -0.18
N ARG A 63 7.10 4.64 -0.95
CA ARG A 63 8.14 5.52 -1.50
C ARG A 63 7.58 6.59 -2.43
N GLN A 64 6.57 6.25 -3.20
CA GLN A 64 5.88 7.19 -4.10
C GLN A 64 4.88 8.09 -3.35
N GLY A 65 4.60 7.83 -2.06
CA GLY A 65 3.70 8.63 -1.24
C GLY A 65 2.31 8.03 -1.04
N GLY A 66 2.06 6.83 -1.58
CA GLY A 66 0.85 6.04 -1.37
C GLY A 66 1.00 5.02 -0.24
N ILE A 67 0.23 3.93 -0.29
CA ILE A 67 0.32 2.83 0.68
C ILE A 67 0.02 1.49 0.00
N GLY A 68 0.70 0.42 0.42
CA GLY A 68 0.39 -0.94 0.02
C GLY A 68 -0.30 -1.71 1.13
N ILE A 69 -1.28 -2.55 0.76
CA ILE A 69 -1.98 -3.43 1.69
C ILE A 69 -1.48 -4.87 1.51
N ILE A 70 -0.71 -5.36 2.47
CA ILE A 70 -0.20 -6.75 2.45
C ILE A 70 -1.38 -7.72 2.53
N HIS A 71 -1.45 -8.67 1.60
CA HIS A 71 -2.53 -9.66 1.55
C HIS A 71 -2.48 -10.68 2.72
N LYS A 72 -3.61 -11.31 3.00
CA LYS A 72 -3.76 -12.28 4.11
C LYS A 72 -3.62 -13.77 3.71
N ASN A 73 -3.47 -14.09 2.42
CA ASN A 73 -3.33 -15.47 1.94
C ASN A 73 -1.95 -16.06 2.27
N MET A 74 -1.58 -15.99 3.52
CA MET A 74 -0.34 -16.52 4.12
C MET A 74 -0.53 -16.73 5.62
N SER A 75 0.42 -17.38 6.28
CA SER A 75 0.35 -17.55 7.75
C SER A 75 0.42 -16.19 8.47
N ILE A 76 0.02 -16.15 9.73
CA ILE A 76 0.07 -14.96 10.58
C ILE A 76 1.51 -14.41 10.65
N GLU A 77 2.48 -15.33 10.88
CA GLU A 77 3.90 -15.00 11.02
C GLU A 77 4.48 -14.46 9.70
N ALA A 78 4.10 -15.06 8.56
CA ALA A 78 4.54 -14.63 7.25
C ALA A 78 4.02 -13.21 6.93
N GLN A 79 2.74 -12.92 7.22
CA GLN A 79 2.18 -11.59 7.00
C GLN A 79 2.82 -10.53 7.91
N ALA A 80 3.03 -10.86 9.18
CA ALA A 80 3.74 -9.98 10.11
C ALA A 80 5.18 -9.73 9.66
N LEU A 81 5.88 -10.74 9.12
CA LEU A 81 7.21 -10.60 8.56
C LEU A 81 7.22 -9.68 7.32
N GLU A 82 6.22 -9.78 6.44
CA GLU A 82 6.11 -8.88 5.29
C GLU A 82 5.91 -7.41 5.75
N VAL A 83 5.09 -7.16 6.77
CA VAL A 83 4.95 -5.83 7.38
C VAL A 83 6.28 -5.36 7.98
N ASP A 84 6.97 -6.20 8.75
CA ASP A 84 8.27 -5.87 9.36
C ASP A 84 9.31 -5.50 8.30
N LYS A 85 9.36 -6.21 7.15
CA LYS A 85 10.21 -5.85 6.01
C LYS A 85 9.94 -4.43 5.48
N VAL A 86 8.67 -4.01 5.41
CA VAL A 86 8.32 -2.64 5.00
C VAL A 86 8.78 -1.63 6.04
N LYS A 87 8.47 -1.87 7.31
CA LYS A 87 8.82 -0.97 8.41
C LYS A 87 10.34 -0.79 8.58
N ARG A 88 11.12 -1.82 8.28
CA ARG A 88 12.60 -1.77 8.33
C ARG A 88 13.27 -1.29 7.05
N SER A 89 12.53 -1.22 5.93
CA SER A 89 13.13 -0.86 4.62
C SER A 89 13.65 0.57 4.56
N GLU A 90 13.03 1.48 5.30
CA GLU A 90 13.46 2.86 5.47
C GLU A 90 13.10 3.36 6.87
N SER A 91 14.10 3.82 7.57
CA SER A 91 13.96 4.57 8.79
C SER A 91 14.94 5.74 8.72
N GLY A 92 14.49 6.95 9.05
CA GLY A 92 15.41 8.10 9.11
C GLY A 92 16.51 7.87 10.15
N VAL A 93 16.10 7.33 11.29
CA VAL A 93 16.94 6.71 12.32
C VAL A 93 16.36 5.31 12.54
N ILE A 94 17.15 4.27 12.37
CA ILE A 94 16.74 2.92 12.75
C ILE A 94 16.67 2.90 14.27
N VAL A 95 15.48 3.05 14.82
CA VAL A 95 15.23 2.90 16.26
C VAL A 95 15.24 1.41 16.56
N ASP A 96 15.96 1.01 17.61
CA ASP A 96 16.14 -0.41 17.96
C ASP A 96 16.80 -1.23 16.82
N PRO A 97 18.07 -0.90 16.44
CA PRO A 97 18.78 -1.61 15.42
C PRO A 97 19.13 -3.03 15.88
N PHE A 98 19.27 -3.96 14.93
CA PHE A 98 19.89 -5.24 15.26
C PHE A 98 21.27 -5.00 15.83
N PHE A 99 21.57 -5.65 16.94
CA PHE A 99 22.87 -5.61 17.59
C PHE A 99 23.33 -7.03 17.95
N LEU A 100 24.61 -7.19 18.19
CA LEU A 100 25.20 -8.40 18.73
C LEU A 100 26.00 -8.03 19.97
N THR A 101 26.28 -9.03 20.80
CA THR A 101 27.23 -8.89 21.90
C THR A 101 28.61 -9.37 21.48
N LYS A 102 29.66 -9.00 22.21
CA LYS A 102 31.06 -9.35 21.91
C LYS A 102 31.32 -10.86 21.77
N ASP A 103 30.47 -11.69 22.39
CA ASP A 103 30.64 -13.16 22.43
C ASP A 103 30.07 -13.88 21.22
N HIS A 104 29.31 -13.21 20.37
CA HIS A 104 28.82 -13.75 19.11
C HIS A 104 29.96 -13.97 18.12
N THR A 105 29.74 -14.88 17.16
CA THR A 105 30.69 -15.21 16.11
C THR A 105 30.52 -14.32 14.88
N ILE A 106 31.52 -14.30 14.00
CA ILE A 106 31.43 -13.67 12.67
C ILE A 106 30.30 -14.30 11.86
N GLN A 107 30.07 -15.64 12.02
CA GLN A 107 28.96 -16.33 11.36
C GLN A 107 27.60 -15.74 11.80
N ASP A 108 27.40 -15.48 13.08
CA ASP A 108 26.16 -14.85 13.58
C ASP A 108 25.95 -13.47 12.96
N ALA A 109 27.04 -12.70 12.79
CA ALA A 109 26.98 -11.38 12.14
C ALA A 109 26.63 -11.49 10.66
N ASP A 110 27.26 -12.43 9.93
CA ASP A 110 27.00 -12.67 8.51
C ASP A 110 25.56 -13.15 8.29
N ASP A 111 25.05 -14.07 9.11
CA ASP A 111 23.69 -14.59 9.04
C ASP A 111 22.64 -13.47 9.26
N ILE A 112 22.88 -12.57 10.21
CA ILE A 112 21.99 -11.41 10.43
C ILE A 112 22.08 -10.47 9.22
N MET A 113 23.28 -10.15 8.74
CA MET A 113 23.45 -9.27 7.61
C MET A 113 22.83 -9.84 6.32
N ALA A 114 22.98 -11.14 6.06
CA ALA A 114 22.36 -11.81 4.93
C ALA A 114 20.84 -11.88 5.04
N ARG A 115 20.33 -12.29 6.19
CA ARG A 115 18.88 -12.43 6.46
C ARG A 115 18.12 -11.11 6.31
N TYR A 116 18.69 -10.03 6.84
CA TYR A 116 18.03 -8.72 6.86
C TYR A 116 18.55 -7.77 5.76
N LYS A 117 19.48 -8.24 4.90
CA LYS A 117 20.11 -7.44 3.83
C LYS A 117 20.71 -6.12 4.31
N ILE A 118 21.31 -6.16 5.49
CA ILE A 118 22.06 -5.05 6.08
C ILE A 118 23.56 -5.28 5.92
N SER A 119 24.35 -4.21 5.96
CA SER A 119 25.80 -4.28 5.69
C SER A 119 26.65 -4.01 6.94
N GLY A 120 26.06 -4.12 8.13
CA GLY A 120 26.78 -4.02 9.39
C GLY A 120 25.86 -3.91 10.58
N VAL A 121 26.38 -4.32 11.72
CA VAL A 121 25.66 -4.51 12.98
C VAL A 121 26.46 -3.86 14.12
N PRO A 122 25.84 -2.98 14.94
CA PRO A 122 26.43 -2.49 16.19
C PRO A 122 26.70 -3.64 17.18
N ILE A 123 27.77 -3.52 17.94
CA ILE A 123 28.12 -4.46 18.99
C ILE A 123 27.99 -3.74 20.34
N VAL A 124 27.30 -4.38 21.28
CA VAL A 124 27.04 -3.82 22.62
C VAL A 124 27.57 -4.75 23.71
N ASP A 125 27.76 -4.20 24.89
CA ASP A 125 28.01 -4.98 26.09
C ASP A 125 26.70 -5.45 26.75
N ASP A 126 26.80 -6.15 27.89
CA ASP A 126 25.66 -6.69 28.63
C ASP A 126 24.71 -5.59 29.17
N ASN A 127 25.14 -4.33 29.19
CA ASN A 127 24.37 -3.17 29.63
C ASN A 127 23.83 -2.34 28.45
N ASN A 128 23.85 -2.89 27.22
CA ASN A 128 23.45 -2.21 25.99
C ASN A 128 24.34 -1.00 25.62
N LYS A 129 25.52 -0.88 26.20
CA LYS A 129 26.47 0.17 25.85
C LYS A 129 27.18 -0.19 24.54
N LEU A 130 27.26 0.75 23.61
CA LEU A 130 27.95 0.54 22.33
C LEU A 130 29.45 0.37 22.54
N ILE A 131 30.01 -0.76 22.11
CA ILE A 131 31.44 -1.10 22.22
C ILE A 131 32.13 -1.26 20.88
N GLY A 132 31.37 -1.42 19.79
CA GLY A 132 31.94 -1.59 18.45
C GLY A 132 30.88 -1.61 17.35
N ILE A 133 31.36 -1.76 16.14
CA ILE A 133 30.54 -2.05 14.97
C ILE A 133 31.25 -3.03 14.06
N ILE A 134 30.52 -4.05 13.55
CA ILE A 134 31.02 -4.97 12.54
C ILE A 134 30.29 -4.72 11.22
N THR A 135 31.02 -4.72 10.11
CA THR A 135 30.48 -4.44 8.79
C THR A 135 30.97 -5.47 7.77
N ASN A 136 30.34 -5.50 6.59
CA ASN A 136 30.81 -6.36 5.47
C ASN A 136 32.28 -6.11 5.11
N ARG A 137 32.85 -4.95 5.40
CA ARG A 137 34.27 -4.66 5.15
C ARG A 137 35.17 -5.43 6.12
N ASP A 138 34.75 -5.56 7.36
CA ASP A 138 35.51 -6.22 8.42
C ASP A 138 35.56 -7.74 8.18
N ILE A 139 34.50 -8.34 7.64
CA ILE A 139 34.41 -9.79 7.39
C ILE A 139 34.80 -10.23 5.99
N LYS A 140 34.92 -9.30 5.03
CA LYS A 140 35.10 -9.61 3.60
C LYS A 140 36.29 -10.52 3.28
N PHE A 141 37.36 -10.40 4.05
CA PHE A 141 38.60 -11.14 3.85
C PHE A 141 38.88 -12.14 4.98
N GLU A 142 37.92 -12.33 5.89
CA GLU A 142 38.08 -13.28 6.98
C GLU A 142 37.74 -14.69 6.47
N ALA A 143 38.62 -15.63 6.79
CA ALA A 143 38.47 -17.02 6.40
C ALA A 143 37.84 -17.89 7.51
N ASP A 144 37.98 -17.45 8.78
CA ASP A 144 37.48 -18.17 9.95
C ASP A 144 36.30 -17.48 10.58
N PHE A 145 35.10 -17.92 10.20
CA PHE A 145 33.84 -17.39 10.70
C PHE A 145 33.48 -17.85 12.12
N THR A 146 34.30 -18.72 12.74
CA THR A 146 34.11 -19.15 14.14
C THR A 146 34.72 -18.16 15.14
N LYS A 147 35.54 -17.22 14.69
CA LYS A 147 36.10 -16.14 15.52
C LYS A 147 35.00 -15.28 16.13
N LYS A 148 35.26 -14.69 17.29
CA LYS A 148 34.35 -13.73 17.92
C LYS A 148 34.33 -12.39 17.16
N VAL A 149 33.16 -11.75 17.16
CA VAL A 149 33.01 -10.42 16.53
C VAL A 149 33.93 -9.39 17.18
N GLU A 150 34.27 -9.55 18.47
CA GLU A 150 35.19 -8.69 19.21
C GLU A 150 36.60 -8.63 18.60
N ASP A 151 37.04 -9.70 17.93
CA ASP A 151 38.39 -9.81 17.36
C ASP A 151 38.54 -9.01 16.05
N VAL A 152 37.41 -8.76 15.35
CA VAL A 152 37.42 -8.15 14.00
C VAL A 152 36.61 -6.85 13.90
N MET A 153 35.74 -6.54 14.90
CA MET A 153 34.93 -5.33 14.88
C MET A 153 35.81 -4.06 14.95
N THR A 154 35.30 -2.99 14.39
CA THR A 154 35.85 -1.64 14.64
C THR A 154 35.45 -1.19 16.03
N LYS A 155 36.42 -1.01 16.93
CA LYS A 155 36.23 -0.58 18.34
C LYS A 155 36.96 0.69 18.66
N GLU A 156 38.01 1.03 17.94
CA GLU A 156 38.77 2.28 18.14
C GLU A 156 38.18 3.41 17.28
N ASN A 157 38.21 4.63 17.84
CA ASN A 157 37.72 5.85 17.17
C ASN A 157 36.28 5.72 16.64
N LEU A 158 35.40 5.03 17.38
CA LEU A 158 33.99 4.91 17.07
C LEU A 158 33.35 6.28 16.95
N VAL A 159 32.84 6.59 15.75
CA VAL A 159 32.08 7.81 15.49
C VAL A 159 30.63 7.55 15.81
N THR A 160 30.07 8.30 16.76
CA THR A 160 28.67 8.22 17.17
C THR A 160 28.00 9.58 17.10
N ALA A 161 26.67 9.61 17.18
CA ALA A 161 25.91 10.84 17.38
C ALA A 161 24.93 10.67 18.54
N ARG A 162 24.42 11.78 19.05
CA ARG A 162 23.43 11.80 20.12
C ARG A 162 22.02 11.61 19.60
N GLU A 163 21.17 11.06 20.43
CA GLU A 163 19.73 10.99 20.17
C GLU A 163 19.17 12.41 19.86
N GLY A 164 18.27 12.48 18.87
CA GLY A 164 17.70 13.76 18.39
C GLY A 164 18.48 14.44 17.26
N ILE A 165 19.62 13.89 16.80
CA ILE A 165 20.35 14.41 15.64
C ILE A 165 19.46 14.42 14.39
N ASN A 166 19.51 15.51 13.61
CA ASN A 166 18.82 15.54 12.33
C ASN A 166 19.65 14.89 11.19
N LEU A 167 18.97 14.45 10.13
CA LEU A 167 19.63 13.73 9.04
C LEU A 167 20.66 14.56 8.28
N THR A 168 20.54 15.89 8.25
CA THR A 168 21.52 16.77 7.59
C THR A 168 22.82 16.82 8.37
N GLU A 169 22.76 16.92 9.68
CA GLU A 169 23.93 16.85 10.56
C GLU A 169 24.57 15.46 10.52
N ALA A 170 23.74 14.38 10.54
CA ALA A 170 24.23 13.01 10.39
C ALA A 170 24.96 12.82 9.06
N GLN A 171 24.46 13.37 7.95
CA GLN A 171 25.12 13.34 6.65
C GLN A 171 26.50 14.02 6.68
N GLN A 172 26.62 15.16 7.38
CA GLN A 172 27.91 15.85 7.51
C GLN A 172 28.92 15.02 8.29
N ILE A 173 28.49 14.33 9.37
CA ILE A 173 29.34 13.45 10.16
C ILE A 173 29.81 12.26 9.32
N LEU A 174 28.87 11.57 8.63
CA LEU A 174 29.17 10.43 7.74
C LEU A 174 30.18 10.84 6.67
N LYS A 175 29.99 12.00 6.03
CA LYS A 175 30.87 12.55 5.00
C LYS A 175 32.27 12.90 5.56
N LYS A 176 32.32 13.59 6.70
CA LYS A 176 33.57 14.04 7.36
C LYS A 176 34.46 12.85 7.74
N HIS A 177 33.84 11.82 8.31
CA HIS A 177 34.55 10.64 8.80
C HIS A 177 34.66 9.52 7.76
N LYS A 178 34.07 9.69 6.55
CA LYS A 178 34.05 8.69 5.46
C LYS A 178 33.50 7.32 5.88
N ILE A 179 32.48 7.34 6.75
CA ILE A 179 31.79 6.16 7.25
C ILE A 179 30.40 6.03 6.63
N GLU A 180 29.86 4.83 6.56
CA GLU A 180 28.54 4.54 5.97
C GLU A 180 27.45 4.38 7.01
N LYS A 181 27.83 4.22 8.28
CA LYS A 181 26.94 3.96 9.40
C LYS A 181 27.32 4.80 10.61
N LEU A 182 26.32 5.40 11.23
CA LEU A 182 26.46 6.28 12.37
C LEU A 182 25.56 5.76 13.49
N PRO A 183 26.13 5.05 14.48
CA PRO A 183 25.40 4.66 15.68
C PRO A 183 24.94 5.89 16.46
N ILE A 184 23.71 5.83 16.96
CA ILE A 184 23.09 6.85 17.81
C ILE A 184 23.07 6.33 19.25
N VAL A 185 23.57 7.12 20.17
CA VAL A 185 23.66 6.75 21.57
C VAL A 185 23.04 7.82 22.48
N ASP A 186 22.61 7.40 23.68
CA ASP A 186 22.19 8.32 24.74
C ASP A 186 23.42 8.97 25.46
N GLU A 187 23.15 9.68 26.54
CA GLU A 187 24.20 10.34 27.33
C GLU A 187 25.16 9.37 28.01
N GLU A 188 24.65 8.17 28.35
CA GLU A 188 25.40 7.10 29.02
C GLU A 188 26.18 6.23 28.01
N GLY A 189 25.94 6.42 26.69
CA GLY A 189 26.57 5.66 25.60
C GLY A 189 25.82 4.38 25.20
N ASN A 190 24.58 4.20 25.65
CA ASN A 190 23.76 3.05 25.26
C ASN A 190 23.24 3.24 23.85
N LEU A 191 23.20 2.14 23.09
CA LEU A 191 22.70 2.13 21.72
C LEU A 191 21.20 2.45 21.67
N LYS A 192 20.82 3.50 20.92
CA LYS A 192 19.44 3.94 20.69
C LYS A 192 19.02 3.84 19.24
N GLY A 193 19.98 3.88 18.32
CA GLY A 193 19.65 3.86 16.90
C GLY A 193 20.86 3.72 16.00
N LEU A 194 20.58 3.67 14.71
CA LEU A 194 21.58 3.62 13.64
C LEU A 194 21.10 4.46 12.45
N ILE A 195 21.94 5.35 11.95
CA ILE A 195 21.71 6.06 10.68
C ILE A 195 22.70 5.52 9.64
N THR A 196 22.23 5.22 8.43
CA THR A 196 23.09 4.81 7.34
C THR A 196 23.06 5.82 6.18
N ILE A 197 24.12 5.83 5.37
CA ILE A 197 24.17 6.69 4.19
C ILE A 197 23.02 6.34 3.21
N LYS A 198 22.64 5.05 3.14
CA LYS A 198 21.50 4.60 2.32
C LYS A 198 20.18 5.21 2.74
N ASP A 199 19.95 5.44 4.04
CA ASP A 199 18.71 6.06 4.54
C ASP A 199 18.63 7.54 4.12
N ILE A 200 19.77 8.22 4.09
CA ILE A 200 19.87 9.61 3.62
C ILE A 200 19.66 9.67 2.10
N GLU A 201 20.31 8.78 1.33
CA GLU A 201 20.14 8.69 -0.12
C GLU A 201 18.68 8.42 -0.50
N LYS A 202 18.01 7.49 0.19
CA LYS A 202 16.59 7.20 -0.03
C LYS A 202 15.69 8.40 0.27
N LYS A 203 15.98 9.19 1.31
CA LYS A 203 15.22 10.41 1.59
C LYS A 203 15.35 11.45 0.48
N ILE A 204 16.54 11.55 -0.12
CA ILE A 204 16.78 12.44 -1.28
C ILE A 204 16.09 11.90 -2.53
N GLN A 205 16.17 10.59 -2.76
CA GLN A 205 15.58 9.94 -3.93
C GLN A 205 14.04 9.91 -3.88
N TYR A 206 13.45 9.72 -2.69
CA TYR A 206 12.00 9.61 -2.48
C TYR A 206 11.47 10.67 -1.50
N PRO A 207 11.50 11.96 -1.87
CA PRO A 207 11.12 13.05 -0.98
C PRO A 207 9.63 13.02 -0.59
N ASN A 208 8.80 12.38 -1.43
CA ASN A 208 7.36 12.27 -1.22
C ASN A 208 6.92 11.00 -0.48
N SER A 209 7.86 10.20 0.07
CA SER A 209 7.51 8.96 0.76
C SER A 209 6.47 9.18 1.86
N ALA A 210 5.50 8.26 1.92
CA ALA A 210 4.52 8.21 3.01
C ALA A 210 5.14 7.52 4.22
N LYS A 211 5.32 8.25 5.32
CA LYS A 211 6.03 7.81 6.51
C LYS A 211 5.24 8.08 7.78
N ASP A 212 5.46 7.22 8.79
CA ASP A 212 4.95 7.42 10.14
C ASP A 212 5.77 8.49 10.90
N SER A 213 5.38 8.77 12.15
CA SER A 213 6.06 9.74 13.01
C SER A 213 7.51 9.38 13.36
N GLN A 214 7.89 8.11 13.16
CA GLN A 214 9.27 7.62 13.37
C GLN A 214 10.08 7.59 12.06
N GLY A 215 9.53 8.08 10.96
CA GLY A 215 10.20 8.13 9.66
C GLY A 215 10.22 6.79 8.91
N ARG A 216 9.46 5.78 9.36
CA ARG A 216 9.34 4.47 8.69
C ARG A 216 8.21 4.52 7.65
N LEU A 217 8.35 3.76 6.57
CA LEU A 217 7.32 3.68 5.53
C LEU A 217 5.98 3.21 6.08
N LEU A 218 4.89 3.84 5.62
CA LEU A 218 3.54 3.40 5.95
C LEU A 218 3.22 2.06 5.29
N CYS A 219 2.57 1.18 6.05
CA CYS A 219 2.17 -0.15 5.61
C CYS A 219 0.80 -0.53 6.15
N GLY A 220 -0.05 -1.07 5.29
CA GLY A 220 -1.31 -1.68 5.69
C GLY A 220 -1.30 -3.19 5.53
N ALA A 221 -2.22 -3.89 6.19
CA ALA A 221 -2.38 -5.34 6.08
C ALA A 221 -3.86 -5.74 6.07
N ALA A 222 -4.19 -6.71 5.20
CA ALA A 222 -5.55 -7.23 5.09
C ALA A 222 -5.85 -8.25 6.20
N LEU A 223 -7.09 -8.21 6.69
CA LEU A 223 -7.67 -9.13 7.67
C LEU A 223 -8.91 -9.81 7.08
N GLY A 224 -9.16 -11.06 7.47
CA GLY A 224 -10.44 -11.74 7.29
C GLY A 224 -11.28 -11.70 8.57
N ILE A 225 -12.42 -12.37 8.52
CA ILE A 225 -13.32 -12.55 9.67
C ILE A 225 -13.27 -13.98 10.23
N SER A 226 -12.15 -14.67 10.02
CA SER A 226 -11.88 -16.02 10.51
C SER A 226 -11.60 -16.07 12.02
N ALA A 227 -11.60 -17.27 12.59
CA ALA A 227 -11.40 -17.47 14.03
C ALA A 227 -10.03 -16.96 14.54
N ASP A 228 -9.01 -16.88 13.66
CA ASP A 228 -7.67 -16.38 13.94
C ASP A 228 -7.53 -14.84 13.85
N LEU A 229 -8.62 -14.11 13.64
CA LEU A 229 -8.63 -12.65 13.47
C LEU A 229 -7.78 -11.93 14.54
N MET A 230 -8.06 -12.21 15.81
CA MET A 230 -7.43 -11.46 16.91
C MET A 230 -5.95 -11.80 17.12
N ASP A 231 -5.54 -13.03 16.80
CA ASP A 231 -4.14 -13.45 16.83
C ASP A 231 -3.36 -12.77 15.69
N ARG A 232 -3.98 -12.69 14.51
CA ARG A 232 -3.42 -11.97 13.35
C ARG A 232 -3.28 -10.48 13.63
N VAL A 233 -4.30 -9.84 14.19
CA VAL A 233 -4.22 -8.43 14.61
C VAL A 233 -3.08 -8.23 15.61
N ALA A 234 -2.96 -9.08 16.62
CA ALA A 234 -1.89 -8.99 17.63
C ALA A 234 -0.48 -9.06 17.00
N ALA A 235 -0.27 -10.00 16.07
CA ALA A 235 1.00 -10.15 15.35
C ALA A 235 1.32 -8.92 14.46
N LEU A 236 0.32 -8.38 13.76
CA LEU A 236 0.47 -7.20 12.92
C LEU A 236 0.75 -5.93 13.74
N VAL A 237 0.08 -5.76 14.88
CA VAL A 237 0.37 -4.64 15.81
C VAL A 237 1.78 -4.74 16.35
N LYS A 238 2.25 -5.94 16.72
CA LYS A 238 3.64 -6.19 17.13
C LYS A 238 4.65 -5.85 16.02
N ALA A 239 4.26 -6.05 14.75
CA ALA A 239 5.06 -5.68 13.58
C ALA A 239 4.95 -4.18 13.22
N ASN A 240 4.25 -3.35 14.04
CA ASN A 240 4.02 -1.92 13.83
C ASN A 240 3.25 -1.59 12.54
N VAL A 241 2.22 -2.37 12.19
CA VAL A 241 1.32 -2.01 11.09
C VAL A 241 0.62 -0.68 11.37
N ASP A 242 0.50 0.17 10.34
CA ASP A 242 -0.13 1.49 10.51
C ASP A 242 -1.65 1.43 10.39
N VAL A 243 -2.15 0.56 9.52
CA VAL A 243 -3.59 0.40 9.26
C VAL A 243 -3.90 -1.04 8.88
N VAL A 244 -5.04 -1.54 9.34
CA VAL A 244 -5.54 -2.86 8.92
C VAL A 244 -6.81 -2.70 8.09
N VAL A 245 -7.05 -3.65 7.19
CA VAL A 245 -8.22 -3.67 6.31
C VAL A 245 -9.04 -4.92 6.59
N LEU A 246 -10.21 -4.78 7.21
CA LEU A 246 -11.22 -5.84 7.25
C LEU A 246 -11.84 -5.98 5.86
N ASP A 247 -11.37 -6.98 5.11
CA ASP A 247 -11.63 -7.16 3.69
C ASP A 247 -12.59 -8.32 3.42
N SER A 248 -13.84 -8.00 3.11
CA SER A 248 -14.91 -8.96 2.84
C SER A 248 -15.61 -8.64 1.52
N ALA A 249 -16.18 -9.66 0.87
CA ALA A 249 -17.02 -9.48 -0.31
C ALA A 249 -18.31 -8.72 0.03
N HIS A 250 -18.77 -8.78 1.30
CA HIS A 250 -19.93 -8.06 1.79
C HIS A 250 -19.68 -7.46 3.18
N GLY A 251 -19.17 -6.23 3.21
CA GLY A 251 -18.82 -5.51 4.45
C GLY A 251 -20.02 -5.18 5.35
N HIS A 252 -21.24 -5.13 4.80
CA HIS A 252 -22.47 -4.85 5.55
C HIS A 252 -23.05 -6.10 6.24
N SER A 253 -22.26 -7.14 6.45
CA SER A 253 -22.68 -8.32 7.21
C SER A 253 -22.43 -8.14 8.71
N MET A 254 -23.27 -8.76 9.55
CA MET A 254 -23.09 -8.71 11.01
C MET A 254 -21.73 -9.28 11.45
N GLY A 255 -21.21 -10.28 10.72
CA GLY A 255 -19.89 -10.83 10.99
C GLY A 255 -18.79 -9.79 10.89
N VAL A 256 -18.79 -8.97 9.82
CA VAL A 256 -17.83 -7.89 9.65
C VAL A 256 -18.01 -6.78 10.67
N ILE A 257 -19.27 -6.36 10.94
CA ILE A 257 -19.58 -5.33 11.95
C ILE A 257 -19.11 -5.75 13.34
N ASN A 258 -19.33 -7.00 13.73
CA ASN A 258 -18.89 -7.53 15.03
C ASN A 258 -17.36 -7.66 15.10
N ALA A 259 -16.71 -8.14 14.03
CA ALA A 259 -15.27 -8.19 13.94
C ALA A 259 -14.62 -6.80 14.08
N LEU A 260 -15.19 -5.79 13.41
CA LEU A 260 -14.75 -4.40 13.53
C LEU A 260 -14.84 -3.90 14.98
N LYS A 261 -15.98 -4.09 15.64
CA LYS A 261 -16.17 -3.71 17.05
C LYS A 261 -15.14 -4.40 17.96
N GLN A 262 -14.95 -5.70 17.79
CA GLN A 262 -13.98 -6.49 18.56
C GLN A 262 -12.54 -5.98 18.40
N VAL A 263 -12.14 -5.64 17.18
CA VAL A 263 -10.79 -5.07 16.91
C VAL A 263 -10.66 -3.70 17.56
N LYS A 264 -11.65 -2.82 17.40
CA LYS A 264 -11.62 -1.47 17.98
C LYS A 264 -11.70 -1.45 19.50
N GLU A 265 -12.41 -2.39 20.11
CA GLU A 265 -12.48 -2.54 21.58
C GLU A 265 -11.10 -2.91 22.15
N LYS A 266 -10.40 -3.88 21.55
CA LYS A 266 -9.10 -4.33 22.04
C LYS A 266 -7.94 -3.40 21.64
N TYR A 267 -8.03 -2.78 20.46
CA TYR A 267 -7.00 -1.89 19.89
C TYR A 267 -7.61 -0.55 19.45
N PRO A 268 -8.04 0.32 20.37
CA PRO A 268 -8.78 1.55 20.04
C PRO A 268 -8.01 2.53 19.16
N ASN A 269 -6.68 2.55 19.23
CA ASN A 269 -5.82 3.42 18.45
C ASN A 269 -5.44 2.86 17.07
N LEU A 270 -5.65 1.55 16.83
CA LEU A 270 -5.37 0.94 15.55
C LEU A 270 -6.34 1.48 14.50
N GLN A 271 -5.82 1.96 13.38
CA GLN A 271 -6.64 2.44 12.27
C GLN A 271 -7.22 1.25 11.51
N VAL A 272 -8.53 1.24 11.30
CA VAL A 272 -9.24 0.14 10.65
C VAL A 272 -10.04 0.66 9.46
N ILE A 273 -9.69 0.14 8.27
CA ILE A 273 -10.50 0.28 7.06
C ILE A 273 -11.47 -0.90 7.02
N ALA A 274 -12.75 -0.66 6.81
CA ALA A 274 -13.74 -1.72 6.70
C ALA A 274 -14.46 -1.72 5.33
N GLY A 275 -14.70 -2.88 4.75
CA GLY A 275 -15.39 -3.03 3.47
C GLY A 275 -15.45 -4.50 2.99
N ASN A 276 -16.00 -4.76 1.75
CA ASN A 276 -16.46 -3.73 0.83
C ASN A 276 -17.97 -3.45 1.01
N VAL A 277 -18.34 -2.23 0.76
CA VAL A 277 -19.74 -1.79 0.73
C VAL A 277 -20.06 -1.01 -0.56
N ALA A 278 -21.32 -0.72 -0.82
CA ALA A 278 -21.72 0.03 -2.00
C ALA A 278 -22.96 0.95 -1.72
N THR A 279 -23.34 1.17 -0.47
CA THR A 279 -24.53 1.94 -0.11
C THR A 279 -24.28 2.90 1.06
N ALA A 280 -24.99 4.01 1.08
CA ALA A 280 -24.98 5.00 2.17
C ALA A 280 -25.24 4.35 3.54
N LYS A 281 -26.25 3.49 3.64
CA LYS A 281 -26.61 2.80 4.88
C LYS A 281 -25.49 1.90 5.41
N ALA A 282 -24.85 1.12 4.53
CA ALA A 282 -23.75 0.26 4.92
C ALA A 282 -22.54 1.09 5.43
N THR A 283 -22.25 2.20 4.76
CA THR A 283 -21.20 3.13 5.17
C THR A 283 -21.47 3.70 6.56
N GLU A 284 -22.70 4.15 6.82
CA GLU A 284 -23.11 4.69 8.13
C GLU A 284 -22.95 3.64 9.24
N ASP A 285 -23.40 2.40 8.99
CA ASP A 285 -23.34 1.34 9.99
C ASP A 285 -21.87 0.92 10.30
N LEU A 286 -20.98 0.88 9.32
CA LEU A 286 -19.55 0.65 9.54
C LEU A 286 -18.89 1.80 10.31
N ILE A 287 -19.21 3.05 10.00
CA ILE A 287 -18.68 4.22 10.73
C ILE A 287 -19.14 4.17 12.19
N LYS A 288 -20.41 3.89 12.45
CA LYS A 288 -20.96 3.74 13.81
C LYS A 288 -20.35 2.56 14.57
N ALA A 289 -19.88 1.55 13.86
CA ALA A 289 -19.15 0.41 14.44
C ALA A 289 -17.67 0.70 14.72
N GLY A 290 -17.15 1.87 14.31
CA GLY A 290 -15.79 2.32 14.59
C GLY A 290 -14.80 2.26 13.41
N ALA A 291 -15.28 2.16 12.16
CA ALA A 291 -14.40 2.25 11.01
C ALA A 291 -13.75 3.64 10.90
N ASP A 292 -12.42 3.67 10.71
CA ASP A 292 -11.66 4.90 10.49
C ASP A 292 -11.64 5.32 9.01
N CYS A 293 -11.97 4.37 8.12
CA CYS A 293 -12.16 4.57 6.69
C CYS A 293 -13.06 3.47 6.13
N VAL A 294 -13.85 3.76 5.10
CA VAL A 294 -14.75 2.78 4.47
C VAL A 294 -14.32 2.49 3.04
N LYS A 295 -14.21 1.20 2.69
CA LYS A 295 -13.81 0.74 1.35
C LYS A 295 -15.03 0.37 0.52
N VAL A 296 -15.16 1.02 -0.65
CA VAL A 296 -16.35 1.01 -1.51
C VAL A 296 -16.07 0.30 -2.83
N GLY A 297 -16.89 -0.72 -3.14
CA GLY A 297 -16.83 -1.44 -4.41
C GLY A 297 -17.32 -2.87 -4.29
N ILE A 298 -18.50 -3.15 -4.85
CA ILE A 298 -19.07 -4.50 -4.97
C ILE A 298 -19.14 -4.86 -6.44
N GLY A 299 -18.22 -5.75 -6.86
CA GLY A 299 -18.17 -6.32 -8.20
C GLY A 299 -17.58 -5.47 -9.33
N PRO A 300 -16.86 -4.32 -9.12
CA PRO A 300 -16.32 -3.54 -10.23
C PRO A 300 -14.95 -4.03 -10.73
N GLY A 301 -14.26 -4.91 -9.99
CA GLY A 301 -12.93 -5.39 -10.35
C GLY A 301 -12.90 -6.20 -11.64
N SER A 302 -11.81 -6.07 -12.41
CA SER A 302 -11.66 -6.74 -13.72
C SER A 302 -11.68 -8.27 -13.67
N ILE A 303 -11.36 -8.86 -12.53
CA ILE A 303 -11.34 -10.32 -12.27
C ILE A 303 -12.52 -10.78 -11.40
N CYS A 304 -13.44 -9.88 -11.08
CA CYS A 304 -14.59 -10.17 -10.23
C CYS A 304 -15.80 -10.62 -11.06
N THR A 305 -16.43 -11.71 -10.66
CA THR A 305 -17.66 -12.22 -11.28
C THR A 305 -18.89 -12.16 -10.38
N THR A 306 -18.80 -11.50 -9.22
CA THR A 306 -19.90 -11.37 -8.25
C THR A 306 -21.20 -10.87 -8.90
N ARG A 307 -21.11 -9.87 -9.78
CA ARG A 307 -22.29 -9.32 -10.49
C ARG A 307 -22.94 -10.32 -11.42
N VAL A 308 -22.16 -11.22 -12.02
CA VAL A 308 -22.65 -12.25 -12.95
C VAL A 308 -23.14 -13.49 -12.19
N VAL A 309 -22.38 -13.94 -11.20
CA VAL A 309 -22.66 -15.17 -10.44
C VAL A 309 -23.76 -14.98 -9.41
N ALA A 310 -23.68 -13.89 -8.64
CA ALA A 310 -24.63 -13.60 -7.57
C ALA A 310 -25.71 -12.57 -7.94
N GLY A 311 -25.54 -11.83 -9.04
CA GLY A 311 -26.48 -10.77 -9.46
C GLY A 311 -26.40 -9.51 -8.56
N ILE A 312 -25.32 -9.33 -7.80
CA ILE A 312 -25.18 -8.28 -6.78
C ILE A 312 -24.10 -7.28 -7.18
N GLY A 313 -24.38 -5.99 -7.01
CA GLY A 313 -23.44 -4.93 -7.26
C GLY A 313 -24.11 -3.56 -7.41
N VAL A 314 -23.27 -2.52 -7.35
CA VAL A 314 -23.66 -1.13 -7.67
C VAL A 314 -22.60 -0.56 -8.60
N PRO A 315 -22.99 0.14 -9.69
CA PRO A 315 -22.04 0.86 -10.54
C PRO A 315 -21.17 1.83 -9.75
N GLN A 316 -19.86 1.88 -10.05
CA GLN A 316 -18.86 2.36 -9.11
C GLN A 316 -18.95 3.85 -8.79
N VAL A 317 -19.24 4.72 -9.79
CA VAL A 317 -19.41 6.16 -9.55
C VAL A 317 -20.56 6.40 -8.58
N THR A 318 -21.71 5.74 -8.82
CA THR A 318 -22.88 5.83 -7.95
C THR A 318 -22.57 5.33 -6.53
N ALA A 319 -21.87 4.17 -6.42
CA ALA A 319 -21.51 3.62 -5.12
C ALA A 319 -20.59 4.56 -4.33
N VAL A 320 -19.60 5.17 -5.01
CA VAL A 320 -18.68 6.12 -4.36
C VAL A 320 -19.43 7.36 -3.92
N MET A 321 -20.28 7.98 -4.76
CA MET A 321 -21.05 9.18 -4.40
C MET A 321 -21.93 8.93 -3.18
N ASP A 322 -22.72 7.85 -3.17
CA ASP A 322 -23.62 7.52 -2.08
C ASP A 322 -22.88 7.27 -0.75
N CYS A 323 -21.74 6.59 -0.82
CA CYS A 323 -20.94 6.31 0.36
C CYS A 323 -20.17 7.55 0.86
N ALA A 324 -19.64 8.36 -0.07
CA ALA A 324 -18.88 9.56 0.24
C ALA A 324 -19.73 10.65 0.89
N GLU A 325 -20.99 10.80 0.48
CA GLU A 325 -21.93 11.71 1.13
C GLU A 325 -22.04 11.44 2.64
N VAL A 326 -22.17 10.17 3.01
CA VAL A 326 -22.20 9.76 4.42
C VAL A 326 -20.83 9.89 5.06
N GLY A 327 -19.78 9.46 4.39
CA GLY A 327 -18.39 9.59 4.87
C GLY A 327 -18.05 11.04 5.25
N HIS A 328 -18.35 11.99 4.38
CA HIS A 328 -18.13 13.43 4.62
C HIS A 328 -18.94 13.93 5.82
N LYS A 329 -20.20 13.53 5.96
CA LYS A 329 -21.05 13.90 7.12
C LYS A 329 -20.45 13.50 8.46
N TYR A 330 -19.74 12.35 8.52
CA TYR A 330 -19.09 11.86 9.72
C TYR A 330 -17.60 12.20 9.81
N GLY A 331 -17.04 12.85 8.79
CA GLY A 331 -15.60 13.13 8.67
C GLY A 331 -14.75 11.87 8.56
N VAL A 332 -15.28 10.81 7.93
CA VAL A 332 -14.61 9.52 7.68
C VAL A 332 -14.37 9.37 6.19
N PRO A 333 -13.10 9.23 5.75
CA PRO A 333 -12.77 9.06 4.34
C PRO A 333 -13.35 7.77 3.73
N VAL A 334 -13.54 7.77 2.40
CA VAL A 334 -13.89 6.57 1.65
C VAL A 334 -12.85 6.25 0.59
N ILE A 335 -12.68 4.96 0.30
CA ILE A 335 -11.78 4.43 -0.73
C ILE A 335 -12.61 3.90 -1.88
N ALA A 336 -12.32 4.32 -3.12
CA ALA A 336 -12.85 3.70 -4.32
C ALA A 336 -12.00 2.47 -4.67
N ASP A 337 -12.58 1.27 -4.58
CA ASP A 337 -11.89 -0.01 -4.82
C ASP A 337 -12.44 -0.72 -6.05
N GLY A 338 -11.62 -0.78 -7.10
CA GLY A 338 -11.93 -1.48 -8.36
C GLY A 338 -12.63 -0.65 -9.43
N GLY A 339 -12.65 -1.18 -10.65
CA GLY A 339 -13.25 -0.55 -11.83
C GLY A 339 -12.38 0.53 -12.50
N LEU A 340 -11.21 0.81 -11.95
CA LEU A 340 -10.27 1.83 -12.43
C LEU A 340 -9.36 1.25 -13.53
N LYS A 341 -9.40 1.80 -14.72
CA LYS A 341 -8.62 1.36 -15.89
C LYS A 341 -7.55 2.38 -16.29
N PHE A 342 -7.85 3.67 -16.12
CA PHE A 342 -7.02 4.79 -16.54
C PHE A 342 -6.89 5.83 -15.41
N SER A 343 -5.91 6.72 -15.51
CA SER A 343 -5.76 7.86 -14.58
C SER A 343 -7.00 8.77 -14.56
N GLY A 344 -7.71 8.90 -15.68
CA GLY A 344 -8.97 9.63 -15.76
C GLY A 344 -10.07 9.05 -14.87
N ASP A 345 -10.11 7.72 -14.70
CA ASP A 345 -11.07 7.08 -13.77
C ASP A 345 -10.74 7.42 -12.32
N ILE A 346 -9.45 7.55 -11.99
CA ILE A 346 -9.00 7.98 -10.66
C ILE A 346 -9.49 9.42 -10.39
N VAL A 347 -9.35 10.32 -11.36
CA VAL A 347 -9.85 11.71 -11.23
C VAL A 347 -11.36 11.72 -11.00
N LYS A 348 -12.13 10.90 -11.78
CA LYS A 348 -13.58 10.75 -11.61
C LYS A 348 -13.94 10.17 -10.23
N ALA A 349 -13.20 9.18 -9.73
CA ALA A 349 -13.42 8.60 -8.41
C ALA A 349 -13.19 9.61 -7.28
N LEU A 350 -12.12 10.42 -7.39
CA LEU A 350 -11.83 11.51 -6.45
C LEU A 350 -12.92 12.59 -6.51
N ALA A 351 -13.31 13.01 -7.70
CA ALA A 351 -14.42 13.97 -7.87
C ALA A 351 -15.76 13.44 -7.33
N ALA A 352 -15.99 12.12 -7.42
CA ALA A 352 -17.17 11.47 -6.83
C ALA A 352 -17.14 11.42 -5.29
N GLY A 353 -16.05 11.87 -4.64
CA GLY A 353 -15.91 11.98 -3.20
C GLY A 353 -14.99 10.94 -2.55
N ALA A 354 -14.33 10.08 -3.32
CA ALA A 354 -13.32 9.18 -2.76
C ALA A 354 -12.06 9.96 -2.36
N SER A 355 -11.50 9.66 -1.21
CA SER A 355 -10.21 10.22 -0.78
C SER A 355 -9.04 9.48 -1.40
N ILE A 356 -9.19 8.18 -1.69
CA ILE A 356 -8.15 7.28 -2.16
C ILE A 356 -8.75 6.29 -3.15
N CYS A 357 -7.93 5.85 -4.09
CA CYS A 357 -8.24 4.79 -5.05
C CYS A 357 -7.39 3.55 -4.79
N MET A 358 -8.03 2.40 -4.55
CA MET A 358 -7.38 1.10 -4.45
C MET A 358 -7.40 0.41 -5.82
N MET A 359 -6.25 -0.13 -6.23
CA MET A 359 -6.09 -0.75 -7.53
C MET A 359 -5.41 -2.11 -7.44
N GLY A 360 -5.95 -3.09 -8.16
CA GLY A 360 -5.37 -4.42 -8.33
C GLY A 360 -4.69 -4.57 -9.69
N SER A 361 -5.46 -4.60 -10.79
CA SER A 361 -4.98 -4.88 -12.15
C SER A 361 -3.90 -3.91 -12.65
N MET A 362 -3.96 -2.65 -12.24
CA MET A 362 -2.97 -1.65 -12.63
C MET A 362 -1.57 -2.00 -12.10
N PHE A 363 -1.49 -2.56 -10.89
CA PHE A 363 -0.23 -2.94 -10.24
C PHE A 363 0.14 -4.41 -10.40
N ALA A 364 -0.82 -5.30 -10.74
CA ALA A 364 -0.56 -6.74 -10.89
C ALA A 364 0.50 -7.05 -11.95
N GLY A 365 0.62 -6.22 -13.00
CA GLY A 365 1.60 -6.38 -14.08
C GLY A 365 3.01 -5.85 -13.76
N THR A 366 3.24 -5.29 -12.57
CA THR A 366 4.55 -4.66 -12.25
C THR A 366 5.58 -5.66 -11.72
N GLU A 367 6.84 -5.24 -11.75
CA GLU A 367 7.98 -6.04 -11.27
C GLU A 367 7.81 -6.41 -9.78
N GLU A 368 7.28 -5.49 -8.97
CA GLU A 368 7.17 -5.62 -7.52
C GLU A 368 5.99 -6.50 -7.08
N SER A 369 5.03 -6.79 -7.97
CA SER A 369 3.91 -7.68 -7.65
C SER A 369 4.40 -9.13 -7.47
N PRO A 370 3.81 -9.91 -6.54
CA PRO A 370 4.24 -11.29 -6.27
C PRO A 370 3.78 -12.31 -7.32
N GLY A 371 2.89 -11.93 -8.25
CA GLY A 371 2.43 -12.81 -9.32
C GLY A 371 3.59 -13.35 -10.16
N GLU A 372 3.51 -14.59 -10.58
CA GLU A 372 4.53 -15.23 -11.42
C GLU A 372 4.63 -14.57 -12.79
N THR A 373 5.87 -14.44 -13.29
CA THR A 373 6.11 -13.96 -14.65
C THR A 373 5.98 -15.12 -15.63
N VAL A 374 5.11 -14.96 -16.60
CA VAL A 374 4.80 -15.97 -17.63
C VAL A 374 5.16 -15.42 -19.01
N LEU A 375 5.91 -16.20 -19.79
CA LEU A 375 6.17 -15.89 -21.20
C LEU A 375 5.07 -16.51 -22.07
N TYR A 376 4.29 -15.67 -22.73
CA TYR A 376 3.20 -16.11 -23.61
C TYR A 376 3.25 -15.37 -24.95
N ARG A 377 3.26 -16.12 -26.06
CA ARG A 377 3.36 -15.58 -27.43
C ARG A 377 4.49 -14.54 -27.60
N GLY A 378 5.67 -14.81 -26.99
CA GLY A 378 6.86 -13.96 -27.09
C GLY A 378 6.79 -12.66 -26.24
N ARG A 379 5.78 -12.51 -25.36
CA ARG A 379 5.64 -11.36 -24.47
C ARG A 379 5.59 -11.82 -23.02
N SER A 380 6.08 -10.98 -22.11
CA SER A 380 6.02 -11.24 -20.67
C SER A 380 4.69 -10.78 -20.10
N TYR A 381 4.12 -11.62 -19.26
CA TYR A 381 2.89 -11.38 -18.50
C TYR A 381 3.13 -11.69 -17.03
N LYS A 382 2.27 -11.19 -16.16
CA LYS A 382 2.20 -11.56 -14.74
C LYS A 382 0.87 -12.25 -14.47
N THR A 383 0.89 -13.31 -13.65
CA THR A 383 -0.34 -13.93 -13.18
C THR A 383 -1.13 -12.96 -12.32
N TYR A 384 -2.44 -12.92 -12.55
CA TYR A 384 -3.35 -12.08 -11.78
C TYR A 384 -4.65 -12.83 -11.53
N ARG A 385 -5.12 -12.86 -10.28
CA ARG A 385 -6.33 -13.58 -9.92
C ARG A 385 -7.18 -12.83 -8.91
N GLY A 386 -8.50 -13.06 -9.01
CA GLY A 386 -9.47 -12.59 -8.03
C GLY A 386 -9.36 -13.35 -6.71
N MET A 387 -9.60 -12.66 -5.59
CA MET A 387 -9.67 -13.30 -4.28
C MET A 387 -10.83 -14.31 -4.18
N GLY A 388 -11.84 -14.22 -5.06
CA GLY A 388 -12.92 -15.18 -5.22
C GLY A 388 -12.65 -16.26 -6.26
N SER A 389 -11.45 -16.38 -6.83
CA SER A 389 -11.07 -17.49 -7.70
C SER A 389 -10.84 -18.77 -6.89
N ILE A 390 -10.93 -19.93 -7.54
CA ILE A 390 -10.73 -21.23 -6.88
C ILE A 390 -9.35 -21.28 -6.20
N GLY A 391 -8.28 -20.95 -6.94
CA GLY A 391 -6.93 -21.03 -6.41
C GLY A 391 -6.64 -20.03 -5.28
N ALA A 392 -7.30 -18.85 -5.26
CA ALA A 392 -7.18 -17.92 -4.14
C ALA A 392 -7.96 -18.43 -2.91
N MET A 393 -9.17 -18.97 -3.12
CA MET A 393 -9.97 -19.52 -2.03
C MET A 393 -9.31 -20.75 -1.37
N GLU A 394 -8.69 -21.62 -2.15
CA GLU A 394 -7.92 -22.77 -1.63
C GLU A 394 -6.72 -22.35 -0.78
N LYS A 395 -6.12 -21.17 -1.05
CA LYS A 395 -4.99 -20.61 -0.30
C LYS A 395 -5.38 -19.79 0.92
N GLY A 396 -6.68 -19.53 1.18
CA GLY A 396 -7.11 -18.88 2.43
C GLY A 396 -8.17 -17.79 2.30
N SER A 397 -8.69 -17.46 1.10
CA SER A 397 -9.70 -16.41 0.95
C SER A 397 -11.16 -16.87 1.00
N LYS A 398 -11.43 -18.10 1.47
CA LYS A 398 -12.79 -18.67 1.62
C LYS A 398 -13.66 -17.84 2.55
N ASP A 399 -13.10 -17.32 3.63
CA ASP A 399 -13.76 -16.49 4.63
C ASP A 399 -14.29 -15.18 4.05
N ARG A 400 -13.60 -14.60 3.05
CA ARG A 400 -14.04 -13.40 2.33
C ARG A 400 -15.41 -13.60 1.66
N TYR A 401 -15.70 -14.82 1.23
CA TYR A 401 -16.92 -15.23 0.51
C TYR A 401 -17.85 -16.10 1.35
N PHE A 402 -17.64 -16.17 2.66
CA PHE A 402 -18.46 -16.96 3.60
C PHE A 402 -18.55 -18.45 3.25
N GLN A 403 -17.48 -19.04 2.69
CA GLN A 403 -17.44 -20.42 2.19
C GLN A 403 -16.47 -21.32 2.98
N ASN A 404 -16.20 -21.01 4.25
CA ASN A 404 -15.28 -21.81 5.09
C ASN A 404 -15.68 -23.29 5.20
N ASP A 405 -16.97 -23.55 5.34
CA ASP A 405 -17.53 -24.90 5.54
C ASP A 405 -18.08 -25.51 4.25
N ALA A 406 -17.86 -24.88 3.09
CA ALA A 406 -18.40 -25.33 1.82
C ALA A 406 -17.72 -26.63 1.34
N LYS A 407 -18.50 -27.67 1.07
CA LYS A 407 -18.00 -28.94 0.48
C LYS A 407 -17.44 -28.75 -0.93
N LYS A 408 -17.99 -27.81 -1.68
CA LYS A 408 -17.56 -27.41 -3.03
C LYS A 408 -17.62 -25.89 -3.13
N LEU A 409 -16.54 -25.27 -3.59
CA LEU A 409 -16.46 -23.82 -3.74
C LEU A 409 -17.28 -23.33 -4.93
N VAL A 410 -17.93 -22.17 -4.76
CA VAL A 410 -18.59 -21.41 -5.81
C VAL A 410 -17.76 -20.14 -6.04
N PRO A 411 -16.95 -20.06 -7.11
CA PRO A 411 -16.09 -18.93 -7.36
C PRO A 411 -16.86 -17.67 -7.77
N GLU A 412 -16.45 -16.52 -7.25
CA GLU A 412 -16.90 -15.20 -7.66
C GLU A 412 -15.75 -14.37 -8.25
N GLY A 413 -14.78 -15.03 -8.86
CA GLY A 413 -13.63 -14.42 -9.50
C GLY A 413 -12.93 -15.42 -10.42
N VAL A 414 -12.15 -14.87 -11.34
CA VAL A 414 -11.38 -15.64 -12.31
C VAL A 414 -9.88 -15.50 -12.08
N GLU A 415 -9.12 -16.38 -12.71
CA GLU A 415 -7.65 -16.34 -12.80
C GLU A 415 -7.26 -16.03 -14.23
N GLY A 416 -6.23 -15.22 -14.40
CA GLY A 416 -5.74 -14.81 -15.69
C GLY A 416 -4.34 -14.24 -15.62
N MET A 417 -3.97 -13.48 -16.62
CA MET A 417 -2.68 -12.79 -16.68
C MET A 417 -2.86 -11.38 -17.22
N VAL A 418 -1.98 -10.49 -16.80
CA VAL A 418 -1.90 -9.10 -17.29
C VAL A 418 -0.53 -8.87 -17.91
N ALA A 419 -0.44 -7.98 -18.90
CA ALA A 419 0.82 -7.64 -19.51
C ALA A 419 1.82 -7.12 -18.48
N TYR A 420 3.09 -7.52 -18.60
CA TYR A 420 4.16 -6.96 -17.78
C TYR A 420 4.36 -5.48 -18.11
N LYS A 421 4.41 -4.65 -17.08
CA LYS A 421 4.38 -3.18 -17.18
C LYS A 421 5.66 -2.49 -16.66
N GLY A 422 6.69 -3.24 -16.29
CA GLY A 422 7.89 -2.69 -15.67
C GLY A 422 7.68 -2.34 -14.20
N LYS A 423 8.35 -1.30 -13.73
CA LYS A 423 8.34 -0.90 -12.32
C LYS A 423 7.06 -0.19 -11.92
N ALA A 424 6.62 -0.42 -10.68
CA ALA A 424 5.46 0.26 -10.11
C ALA A 424 5.65 1.78 -10.04
N GLU A 425 6.87 2.27 -9.81
CA GLU A 425 7.17 3.71 -9.79
C GLU A 425 6.84 4.41 -11.11
N ASP A 426 7.09 3.77 -12.26
CA ASP A 426 6.79 4.33 -13.59
C ASP A 426 5.27 4.43 -13.80
N ILE A 427 4.53 3.42 -13.38
CA ILE A 427 3.05 3.41 -13.43
C ILE A 427 2.48 4.51 -12.54
N VAL A 428 2.96 4.62 -11.30
CA VAL A 428 2.52 5.68 -10.36
C VAL A 428 2.81 7.07 -10.94
N TYR A 429 3.98 7.27 -11.55
CA TYR A 429 4.34 8.53 -12.18
C TYR A 429 3.33 8.94 -13.28
N GLN A 430 2.96 8.01 -14.16
CA GLN A 430 1.96 8.27 -15.22
C GLN A 430 0.57 8.54 -14.61
N MET A 431 0.15 7.81 -13.59
CA MET A 431 -1.14 8.03 -12.93
C MET A 431 -1.19 9.41 -12.27
N ILE A 432 -0.15 9.81 -11.54
CA ILE A 432 -0.10 11.12 -10.88
C ILE A 432 -0.06 12.23 -11.90
N GLY A 433 0.65 12.07 -13.03
CA GLY A 433 0.62 13.00 -14.15
C GLY A 433 -0.80 13.22 -14.67
N GLY A 434 -1.55 12.14 -14.90
CA GLY A 434 -2.95 12.20 -15.33
C GLY A 434 -3.89 12.82 -14.28
N ILE A 435 -3.70 12.50 -12.99
CA ILE A 435 -4.48 13.11 -11.90
C ILE A 435 -4.25 14.64 -11.86
N ARG A 436 -2.99 15.08 -11.90
CA ARG A 436 -2.65 16.50 -11.90
C ARG A 436 -3.22 17.24 -13.11
N ALA A 437 -3.17 16.61 -14.30
CA ALA A 437 -3.78 17.16 -15.50
C ALA A 437 -5.30 17.32 -15.34
N GLY A 438 -6.00 16.27 -14.88
CA GLY A 438 -7.45 16.31 -14.65
C GLY A 438 -7.86 17.36 -13.63
N MET A 439 -7.13 17.46 -12.50
CA MET A 439 -7.36 18.49 -11.49
C MET A 439 -7.12 19.91 -12.07
N GLY A 440 -6.07 20.07 -12.89
CA GLY A 440 -5.80 21.31 -13.58
C GLY A 440 -6.94 21.74 -14.52
N TYR A 441 -7.52 20.79 -15.29
CA TYR A 441 -8.69 21.06 -16.13
C TYR A 441 -9.94 21.43 -15.33
N CYS A 442 -10.09 20.93 -14.11
CA CYS A 442 -11.20 21.25 -13.22
C CYS A 442 -10.94 22.50 -12.34
N GLY A 443 -9.78 23.16 -12.46
CA GLY A 443 -9.42 24.32 -11.63
C GLY A 443 -9.20 23.97 -10.15
N ALA A 444 -8.94 22.69 -9.82
CA ALA A 444 -8.82 22.19 -8.46
C ALA A 444 -7.34 22.16 -8.02
N ALA A 445 -6.96 22.96 -7.04
CA ALA A 445 -5.62 22.98 -6.46
C ALA A 445 -5.37 21.79 -5.52
N THR A 446 -6.40 21.28 -4.87
CA THR A 446 -6.38 20.16 -3.94
C THR A 446 -7.44 19.13 -4.31
N ILE A 447 -7.30 17.91 -3.77
CA ILE A 447 -8.33 16.86 -3.93
C ILE A 447 -9.66 17.32 -3.32
N LYS A 448 -9.63 18.08 -2.23
CA LYS A 448 -10.83 18.64 -1.62
C LYS A 448 -11.54 19.59 -2.58
N ASP A 449 -10.82 20.50 -3.24
CA ASP A 449 -11.41 21.41 -4.24
C ASP A 449 -12.06 20.64 -5.39
N LEU A 450 -11.41 19.54 -5.83
CA LEU A 450 -11.98 18.66 -6.86
C LEU A 450 -13.31 18.03 -6.41
N MET A 451 -13.38 17.54 -5.18
CA MET A 451 -14.61 16.94 -4.60
C MET A 451 -15.75 17.97 -4.49
N GLU A 452 -15.43 19.21 -4.11
CA GLU A 452 -16.42 20.24 -3.84
C GLU A 452 -16.93 20.96 -5.11
N ASN A 453 -16.08 21.06 -6.15
CA ASN A 453 -16.38 21.95 -7.27
C ASN A 453 -16.52 21.22 -8.62
N ALA A 454 -16.11 19.95 -8.74
CA ALA A 454 -16.18 19.23 -10.00
C ALA A 454 -17.63 18.91 -10.40
N GLU A 455 -17.91 19.02 -11.69
CA GLU A 455 -19.20 18.69 -12.27
C GLU A 455 -19.08 17.52 -13.24
N PHE A 456 -20.04 16.61 -13.20
CA PHE A 456 -20.14 15.48 -14.12
C PHE A 456 -21.17 15.73 -15.20
N ILE A 457 -20.85 15.29 -16.41
CA ILE A 457 -21.82 15.10 -17.50
C ILE A 457 -21.95 13.61 -17.78
N LYS A 458 -23.20 13.13 -17.89
CA LYS A 458 -23.49 11.77 -18.36
C LYS A 458 -23.26 11.70 -19.86
N ILE A 459 -22.62 10.63 -20.33
CA ILE A 459 -22.30 10.39 -21.74
C ILE A 459 -22.99 9.16 -22.28
N THR A 460 -23.04 9.04 -23.59
CA THR A 460 -23.58 7.88 -24.32
C THR A 460 -22.44 6.91 -24.71
N ALA A 461 -22.80 5.71 -25.16
CA ALA A 461 -21.84 4.75 -25.72
C ALA A 461 -21.10 5.33 -26.96
N ALA A 462 -21.75 6.21 -27.73
CA ALA A 462 -21.12 6.90 -28.85
C ALA A 462 -20.03 7.87 -28.38
N SER A 463 -20.30 8.64 -27.31
CA SER A 463 -19.33 9.53 -26.71
C SER A 463 -18.18 8.79 -26.02
N LEU A 464 -18.44 7.61 -25.44
CA LEU A 464 -17.38 6.76 -24.92
C LEU A 464 -16.42 6.34 -26.04
N LYS A 465 -16.93 5.93 -27.21
CA LYS A 465 -16.10 5.60 -28.37
C LYS A 465 -15.31 6.81 -28.87
N GLU A 466 -15.91 8.00 -28.90
CA GLU A 466 -15.25 9.26 -29.23
C GLU A 466 -14.11 9.63 -28.27
N SER A 467 -14.21 9.19 -27.00
CA SER A 467 -13.20 9.45 -25.97
C SER A 467 -11.90 8.63 -26.14
N HIS A 468 -11.92 7.60 -26.95
CA HIS A 468 -10.74 6.80 -27.29
C HIS A 468 -10.20 7.18 -28.68
N PRO A 469 -8.89 6.96 -28.96
CA PRO A 469 -8.35 7.12 -30.30
C PRO A 469 -9.18 6.32 -31.31
N HIS A 470 -9.70 6.99 -32.32
CA HIS A 470 -10.53 6.37 -33.37
C HIS A 470 -10.08 6.87 -34.76
N ASP A 471 -10.42 6.11 -35.80
CA ASP A 471 -10.09 6.41 -37.20
C ASP A 471 -8.59 6.51 -37.52
N ILE A 472 -7.73 5.93 -36.64
CA ILE A 472 -6.29 5.82 -36.83
C ILE A 472 -5.79 4.43 -36.44
N THR A 473 -4.61 4.07 -36.97
CA THR A 473 -3.85 2.92 -36.47
C THR A 473 -2.74 3.43 -35.56
N ILE A 474 -2.72 2.98 -34.31
CA ILE A 474 -1.67 3.35 -33.36
C ILE A 474 -0.37 2.66 -33.75
N THR A 475 0.63 3.43 -34.15
CA THR A 475 1.97 2.94 -34.54
C THR A 475 2.94 2.93 -33.38
N LYS A 476 2.68 3.74 -32.34
CA LYS A 476 3.47 3.79 -31.10
C LYS A 476 2.54 4.01 -29.93
N GLU A 477 2.53 3.05 -29.00
CA GLU A 477 1.72 3.16 -27.77
C GLU A 477 2.28 4.26 -26.84
N ALA A 478 1.38 4.97 -26.16
CA ALA A 478 1.74 5.88 -25.09
C ALA A 478 1.94 5.09 -23.78
N PRO A 479 2.83 5.52 -22.88
CA PRO A 479 3.09 4.79 -21.63
C PRO A 479 1.88 4.70 -20.70
N ASN A 480 0.88 5.57 -20.89
CA ASN A 480 -0.35 5.66 -20.10
C ASN A 480 -1.61 5.25 -20.89
N TYR A 481 -1.47 4.80 -22.13
CA TYR A 481 -2.57 4.30 -22.96
C TYR A 481 -2.13 3.12 -23.79
N SER A 482 -2.81 1.99 -23.65
CA SER A 482 -2.58 0.78 -24.41
C SER A 482 -3.93 0.17 -24.82
N THR A 483 -4.03 -0.30 -26.06
CA THR A 483 -5.19 -1.03 -26.58
C THR A 483 -5.17 -2.51 -26.21
N GLN A 484 -4.17 -3.01 -25.50
CA GLN A 484 -3.97 -4.43 -25.19
C GLN A 484 -4.95 -5.02 -24.15
N GLY A 485 -6.02 -4.33 -23.80
CA GLY A 485 -7.12 -4.85 -22.97
C GLY A 485 -8.35 -5.33 -23.75
N GLU A 486 -8.38 -5.12 -25.06
CA GLU A 486 -9.44 -5.61 -25.96
C GLU A 486 -8.99 -6.90 -26.66
N VAL A 487 -9.21 -8.06 -26.01
CA VAL A 487 -9.18 -9.39 -26.65
C VAL A 487 -10.54 -10.03 -26.49
#